data_5ba555ec7d54d595b10ad71a87939904
#
_entry.id   5ba555ec7d54d595b10ad71a87939904
#
_cell.length_a   1.000
_cell.length_b   1.000
_cell.length_c   1.000
_cell.angle_alpha   90.00
_cell.angle_beta   90.00
_cell.angle_gamma   90.00
#
_symmetry.space_group_name_H-M   'P 1'
#
loop_
_entity.id
_entity.type
_entity.pdbx_description
1 polymer ?
#
loop_
_entity_poly.entity_id
_entity_poly.type
_entity_poly.pdbx_seq_one_letter_code
_entity_poly.pdbx_strand_id
1 'polypeptide(L)'
;MAHVVVMGAGLGGMPMAYEMKAELTKEDRITVVGNGSTFHFVPSNPWVAVNWRKREDIEFPAAPYLEKKGIAYDPRGVKRVHPERNQLELNDGTTMDYDFLVIATGPKLAFDEVEGLGPHGNTHSVCHVDHAVKAGQAWQGFCQDPG
;
A
#
# COMPACT_ATOMS: atom_id res chain seq x y z
N MET A 1 -16.01 -23.71 -1.06
CA MET A 1 -14.64 -23.16 -1.20
C MET A 1 -14.75 -21.81 -1.90
N ALA A 2 -14.60 -20.74 -1.17
CA ALA A 2 -14.67 -19.38 -1.69
C ALA A 2 -13.25 -18.80 -1.89
N HIS A 3 -13.10 -17.92 -2.89
CA HIS A 3 -11.90 -17.11 -3.10
C HIS A 3 -12.19 -15.66 -2.74
N VAL A 4 -11.61 -15.22 -1.63
CA VAL A 4 -11.65 -13.83 -1.22
C VAL A 4 -10.40 -13.12 -1.71
N VAL A 5 -10.57 -12.01 -2.43
CA VAL A 5 -9.47 -11.17 -2.88
C VAL A 5 -9.50 -9.84 -2.13
N VAL A 6 -8.39 -9.45 -1.54
CA VAL A 6 -8.19 -8.14 -0.90
C VAL A 6 -7.30 -7.31 -1.81
N MET A 7 -7.86 -6.30 -2.45
CA MET A 7 -7.16 -5.38 -3.33
C MET A 7 -6.57 -4.23 -2.50
N GLY A 8 -5.24 -4.25 -2.34
CA GLY A 8 -4.47 -3.29 -1.56
C GLY A 8 -3.80 -3.93 -0.35
N ALA A 9 -2.47 -3.84 -0.28
CA ALA A 9 -1.62 -4.39 0.78
C ALA A 9 -1.17 -3.31 1.79
N GLY A 10 -2.01 -2.33 2.05
CA GLY A 10 -1.75 -1.27 3.03
C GLY A 10 -2.34 -1.56 4.41
N LEU A 11 -2.43 -0.51 5.23
CA LEU A 11 -2.96 -0.56 6.61
C LEU A 11 -4.42 -1.02 6.71
N GLY A 12 -5.21 -0.88 5.65
CA GLY A 12 -6.57 -1.42 5.61
C GLY A 12 -6.60 -2.89 5.17
N GLY A 13 -5.87 -3.22 4.09
CA GLY A 13 -5.95 -4.54 3.47
C GLY A 13 -5.24 -5.64 4.26
N MET A 14 -4.07 -5.36 4.83
CA MET A 14 -3.32 -6.37 5.59
C MET A 14 -4.07 -6.85 6.84
N PRO A 15 -4.53 -5.98 7.77
CA PRO A 15 -5.33 -6.42 8.91
C PRO A 15 -6.63 -7.11 8.49
N MET A 16 -7.33 -6.58 7.46
CA MET A 16 -8.54 -7.20 6.95
C MET A 16 -8.30 -8.65 6.49
N ALA A 17 -7.21 -8.91 5.78
CA ALA A 17 -6.86 -10.25 5.34
C ALA A 17 -6.58 -11.19 6.52
N TYR A 18 -5.95 -10.71 7.60
CA TYR A 18 -5.70 -11.50 8.82
C TYR A 18 -7.00 -11.82 9.55
N GLU A 19 -7.87 -10.84 9.76
CA GLU A 19 -9.17 -11.03 10.43
C GLU A 19 -10.04 -12.01 9.64
N MET A 20 -10.17 -11.82 8.32
CA MET A 20 -10.92 -12.74 7.48
C MET A 20 -10.34 -14.15 7.51
N LYS A 21 -9.02 -14.31 7.56
CA LYS A 21 -8.40 -15.64 7.63
C LYS A 21 -8.75 -16.39 8.92
N ALA A 22 -8.98 -15.68 10.01
CA ALA A 22 -9.40 -16.29 11.28
C ALA A 22 -10.85 -16.80 11.24
N GLU A 23 -11.71 -16.16 10.45
CA GLU A 23 -13.14 -16.48 10.35
C GLU A 23 -13.47 -17.50 9.24
N LEU A 24 -12.65 -17.58 8.20
CA LEU A 24 -12.88 -18.46 7.05
C LEU A 24 -12.50 -19.93 7.34
N THR A 25 -13.12 -20.83 6.61
CA THR A 25 -12.81 -22.26 6.69
C THR A 25 -11.46 -22.59 6.04
N LYS A 26 -10.95 -23.80 6.28
CA LYS A 26 -9.70 -24.29 5.68
C LYS A 26 -9.81 -24.47 4.15
N GLU A 27 -11.02 -24.59 3.64
CA GLU A 27 -11.29 -24.76 2.22
C GLU A 27 -11.31 -23.43 1.45
N ASP A 28 -11.45 -22.31 2.18
CA ASP A 28 -11.49 -20.99 1.59
C ASP A 28 -10.08 -20.41 1.46
N ARG A 29 -9.88 -19.66 0.39
CA ARG A 29 -8.58 -19.02 0.13
C ARG A 29 -8.71 -17.51 0.16
N ILE A 30 -7.63 -16.86 0.63
CA ILE A 30 -7.48 -15.41 0.58
C ILE A 30 -6.25 -15.07 -0.23
N THR A 31 -6.37 -14.11 -1.13
CA THR A 31 -5.27 -13.50 -1.86
C THR A 31 -5.26 -12.01 -1.60
N VAL A 32 -4.15 -11.47 -1.13
CA VAL A 32 -3.92 -10.02 -1.09
C VAL A 32 -3.19 -9.62 -2.36
N VAL A 33 -3.74 -8.67 -3.12
CA VAL A 33 -3.10 -8.11 -4.31
C VAL A 33 -2.55 -6.74 -3.97
N GLY A 34 -1.22 -6.64 -3.92
CA GLY A 34 -0.49 -5.39 -3.71
C GLY A 34 0.05 -4.81 -5.01
N ASN A 35 0.57 -3.60 -4.97
CA ASN A 35 1.32 -2.99 -6.05
C ASN A 35 2.82 -2.98 -5.68
N GLY A 36 3.55 -4.01 -6.10
CA GLY A 36 4.92 -4.29 -5.67
C GLY A 36 4.99 -5.21 -4.45
N SER A 37 6.20 -5.47 -3.97
CA SER A 37 6.47 -6.50 -2.94
C SER A 37 6.53 -5.97 -1.50
N THR A 38 6.55 -4.63 -1.33
CA THR A 38 6.86 -3.98 -0.06
C THR A 38 5.62 -3.42 0.63
N PHE A 39 5.48 -3.70 1.92
CA PHE A 39 4.55 -3.01 2.80
C PHE A 39 5.24 -1.77 3.39
N HIS A 40 4.52 -0.65 3.45
CA HIS A 40 4.97 0.60 4.04
C HIS A 40 4.13 0.95 5.26
N PHE A 41 4.77 1.11 6.42
CA PHE A 41 4.08 1.54 7.63
C PHE A 41 3.90 3.06 7.64
N VAL A 42 2.95 3.53 6.84
CA VAL A 42 2.66 4.95 6.57
C VAL A 42 2.55 5.83 7.84
N PRO A 43 2.00 5.35 8.99
CA PRO A 43 1.95 6.18 10.20
C PRO A 43 3.32 6.65 10.71
N SER A 44 4.41 6.01 10.29
CA SER A 44 5.77 6.42 10.64
C SER A 44 6.43 7.39 9.65
N ASN A 45 5.77 7.74 8.56
CA ASN A 45 6.32 8.70 7.60
C ASN A 45 6.72 10.06 8.23
N PRO A 46 5.97 10.65 9.20
CA PRO A 46 6.40 11.88 9.86
C PRO A 46 7.77 11.76 10.53
N TRP A 47 8.09 10.60 11.13
CA TRP A 47 9.41 10.39 11.73
C TRP A 47 10.52 10.23 10.69
N VAL A 48 10.21 9.71 9.51
CA VAL A 48 11.15 9.70 8.38
C VAL A 48 11.39 11.12 7.90
N ALA A 49 10.34 11.96 7.81
CA ALA A 49 10.43 13.34 7.38
C ALA A 49 11.26 14.24 8.31
N VAL A 50 11.41 13.88 9.60
CA VAL A 50 12.27 14.61 10.56
C VAL A 50 13.55 13.83 10.89
N ASN A 51 13.86 12.79 10.12
CA ASN A 51 15.07 11.95 10.25
C ASN A 51 15.21 11.21 11.61
N TRP A 52 14.11 10.94 12.30
CA TRP A 52 14.09 10.12 13.52
C TRP A 52 14.02 8.63 13.21
N ARG A 53 13.57 8.27 12.00
CA ARG A 53 13.58 6.92 11.43
C ARG A 53 14.10 6.97 10.00
N LYS A 54 14.67 5.86 9.55
CA LYS A 54 15.01 5.65 8.16
C LYS A 54 13.87 4.95 7.44
N ARG A 55 13.91 4.99 6.11
CA ARG A 55 12.96 4.27 5.25
C ARG A 55 12.91 2.77 5.59
N GLU A 56 14.08 2.16 5.79
CA GLU A 56 14.24 0.74 6.06
C GLU A 56 13.60 0.30 7.38
N ASP A 57 13.39 1.23 8.32
CA ASP A 57 12.77 0.96 9.62
C ASP A 57 11.25 0.80 9.51
N ILE A 58 10.65 1.23 8.41
CA ILE A 58 9.20 1.29 8.20
C ILE A 58 8.71 0.49 6.98
N GLU A 59 9.61 -0.18 6.29
CA GLU A 59 9.33 -1.02 5.13
C GLU A 59 9.71 -2.47 5.39
N PHE A 60 8.90 -3.39 4.91
CA PHE A 60 9.22 -4.82 4.92
C PHE A 60 8.50 -5.56 3.79
N PRO A 61 9.02 -6.71 3.33
CA PRO A 61 8.35 -7.51 2.31
C PRO A 61 7.02 -8.04 2.83
N ALA A 62 5.93 -7.86 2.06
CA ALA A 62 4.59 -8.26 2.48
C ALA A 62 4.37 -9.79 2.44
N ALA A 63 4.87 -10.45 1.39
CA ALA A 63 4.62 -11.87 1.14
C ALA A 63 4.96 -12.80 2.32
N PRO A 64 6.17 -12.75 2.95
CA PRO A 64 6.53 -13.72 4.00
C PRO A 64 5.61 -13.67 5.23
N TYR A 65 5.05 -12.51 5.54
CA TYR A 65 4.14 -12.34 6.68
C TYR A 65 2.75 -12.89 6.39
N LEU A 66 2.24 -12.69 5.17
CA LEU A 66 0.95 -13.21 4.72
C LEU A 66 1.00 -14.73 4.53
N GLU A 67 2.01 -15.23 3.82
CA GLU A 67 2.19 -16.66 3.53
C GLU A 67 2.32 -17.50 4.80
N LYS A 68 3.01 -16.99 5.82
CA LYS A 68 3.11 -17.63 7.14
C LYS A 68 1.73 -17.86 7.79
N LYS A 69 0.72 -17.10 7.39
CA LYS A 69 -0.67 -17.26 7.84
C LYS A 69 -1.54 -18.00 6.84
N GLY A 70 -0.97 -18.51 5.76
CA GLY A 70 -1.70 -19.21 4.69
C GLY A 70 -2.58 -18.24 3.86
N ILE A 71 -2.12 -16.99 3.70
CA ILE A 71 -2.72 -15.96 2.84
C ILE A 71 -1.78 -15.78 1.66
N ALA A 72 -2.28 -15.95 0.44
CA ALA A 72 -1.50 -15.73 -0.77
C ALA A 72 -1.24 -14.23 -1.01
N TYR A 73 -0.07 -13.90 -1.56
CA TYR A 73 0.28 -12.55 -1.94
C TYR A 73 0.59 -12.45 -3.43
N ASP A 74 -0.01 -11.46 -4.10
CA ASP A 74 0.23 -11.16 -5.50
C ASP A 74 0.73 -9.71 -5.65
N PRO A 75 2.00 -9.49 -6.05
CA PRO A 75 2.59 -8.15 -6.13
C PRO A 75 2.25 -7.40 -7.43
N ARG A 76 1.55 -8.02 -8.38
CA ARG A 76 1.36 -7.48 -9.74
C ARG A 76 0.48 -6.25 -9.80
N GLY A 77 -0.32 -5.99 -8.76
CA GLY A 77 -1.26 -4.87 -8.75
C GLY A 77 -2.49 -5.10 -9.64
N VAL A 78 -3.52 -4.30 -9.39
CA VAL A 78 -4.78 -4.36 -10.15
C VAL A 78 -4.88 -3.15 -11.07
N LYS A 79 -5.11 -3.41 -12.36
CA LYS A 79 -5.36 -2.40 -13.38
C LYS A 79 -6.83 -2.03 -13.46
N ARG A 80 -7.72 -3.03 -13.39
CA ARG A 80 -9.17 -2.86 -13.53
C ARG A 80 -9.95 -3.91 -12.76
N VAL A 81 -11.11 -3.52 -12.23
CA VAL A 81 -12.11 -4.42 -11.67
C VAL A 81 -13.23 -4.61 -12.68
N HIS A 82 -13.64 -5.86 -12.92
CA HIS A 82 -14.77 -6.25 -13.76
C HIS A 82 -15.84 -6.89 -12.85
N PRO A 83 -16.67 -6.10 -12.18
CA PRO A 83 -17.60 -6.62 -11.17
C PRO A 83 -18.71 -7.51 -11.78
N GLU A 84 -19.06 -7.29 -13.03
CA GLU A 84 -20.04 -8.09 -13.76
C GLU A 84 -19.59 -9.54 -14.04
N ARG A 85 -18.28 -9.80 -13.91
CA ARG A 85 -17.67 -11.13 -14.11
C ARG A 85 -16.95 -11.65 -12.87
N ASN A 86 -16.99 -10.90 -11.76
CA ASN A 86 -16.21 -11.19 -10.54
C ASN A 86 -14.72 -11.41 -10.85
N GLN A 87 -14.13 -10.52 -11.62
CA GLN A 87 -12.78 -10.66 -12.15
C GLN A 87 -11.97 -9.38 -11.99
N LEU A 88 -10.68 -9.53 -11.67
CA LEU A 88 -9.67 -8.47 -11.71
C LEU A 88 -8.80 -8.64 -12.95
N GLU A 89 -8.48 -7.55 -13.63
CA GLU A 89 -7.37 -7.45 -14.58
C GLU A 89 -6.15 -6.93 -13.83
N LEU A 90 -5.06 -7.69 -13.85
CA LEU A 90 -3.79 -7.31 -13.22
C LEU A 90 -2.96 -6.44 -14.17
N ASN A 91 -1.93 -5.76 -13.65
CA ASN A 91 -1.10 -4.86 -14.44
C ASN A 91 -0.31 -5.56 -15.55
N ASP A 92 -0.08 -6.87 -15.43
CA ASP A 92 0.58 -7.69 -16.48
C ASP A 92 -0.38 -8.19 -17.58
N GLY A 93 -1.66 -7.80 -17.51
CA GLY A 93 -2.70 -8.20 -18.46
C GLY A 93 -3.34 -9.55 -18.15
N THR A 94 -2.90 -10.27 -17.15
CA THR A 94 -3.56 -11.51 -16.69
C THR A 94 -4.80 -11.19 -15.88
N THR A 95 -5.63 -12.20 -15.61
CA THR A 95 -6.85 -12.05 -14.85
C THR A 95 -6.85 -12.92 -13.60
N MET A 96 -7.60 -12.49 -12.57
CA MET A 96 -7.83 -13.22 -11.32
C MET A 96 -9.33 -13.20 -11.00
N ASP A 97 -9.94 -14.36 -10.89
CA ASP A 97 -11.33 -14.49 -10.49
C ASP A 97 -11.46 -14.46 -8.97
N TYR A 98 -12.62 -13.96 -8.48
CA TYR A 98 -12.95 -13.91 -7.07
C TYR A 98 -14.42 -14.23 -6.82
N ASP A 99 -14.74 -14.74 -5.62
CA ASP A 99 -16.12 -14.82 -5.14
C ASP A 99 -16.48 -13.56 -4.34
N PHE A 100 -15.51 -13.03 -3.58
CA PHE A 100 -15.66 -11.80 -2.79
C PHE A 100 -14.45 -10.89 -2.99
N LEU A 101 -14.70 -9.60 -3.15
CA LEU A 101 -13.67 -8.58 -3.31
C LEU A 101 -13.76 -7.53 -2.19
N VAL A 102 -12.64 -7.33 -1.51
CA VAL A 102 -12.44 -6.21 -0.58
C VAL A 102 -11.54 -5.17 -1.25
N ILE A 103 -12.00 -3.93 -1.35
CA ILE A 103 -11.24 -2.82 -1.92
C ILE A 103 -10.63 -1.99 -0.80
N ALA A 104 -9.31 -2.04 -0.65
CA ALA A 104 -8.52 -1.37 0.40
C ALA A 104 -7.30 -0.64 -0.18
N THR A 105 -7.45 -0.02 -1.37
CA THR A 105 -6.36 0.61 -2.12
C THR A 105 -5.85 1.92 -1.53
N GLY A 106 -6.58 2.51 -0.59
CA GLY A 106 -6.28 3.83 -0.05
C GLY A 106 -6.61 4.98 -1.01
N PRO A 107 -6.30 6.23 -0.62
CA PRO A 107 -6.58 7.41 -1.42
C PRO A 107 -5.50 7.67 -2.47
N LYS A 108 -5.88 8.31 -3.57
CA LYS A 108 -4.97 9.03 -4.45
C LYS A 108 -4.91 10.50 -4.00
N LEU A 109 -3.71 11.02 -3.84
CA LEU A 109 -3.52 12.42 -3.45
C LEU A 109 -3.64 13.33 -4.68
N ALA A 110 -4.52 14.32 -4.59
CA ALA A 110 -4.87 15.24 -5.68
C ALA A 110 -4.08 16.56 -5.57
N PHE A 111 -2.75 16.48 -5.57
CA PHE A 111 -1.89 17.66 -5.48
C PHE A 111 -2.07 18.63 -6.65
N ASP A 112 -2.47 18.10 -7.79
CA ASP A 112 -2.71 18.85 -9.03
C ASP A 112 -3.96 19.74 -9.01
N GLU A 113 -4.83 19.59 -8.01
CA GLU A 113 -6.02 20.45 -7.84
C GLU A 113 -5.68 21.85 -7.29
N VAL A 114 -4.49 22.04 -6.72
CA VAL A 114 -4.02 23.32 -6.19
C VAL A 114 -2.65 23.64 -6.79
N GLU A 115 -2.55 24.78 -7.47
CA GLU A 115 -1.31 25.21 -8.11
C GLU A 115 -0.16 25.34 -7.09
N GLY A 116 0.97 24.71 -7.37
CA GLY A 116 2.15 24.73 -6.52
C GLY A 116 2.08 23.79 -5.30
N LEU A 117 0.97 23.08 -5.09
CA LEU A 117 0.86 22.09 -3.99
C LEU A 117 1.59 20.78 -4.33
N GLY A 118 2.14 20.16 -3.31
CA GLY A 118 2.71 18.81 -3.38
C GLY A 118 4.22 18.74 -3.57
N PRO A 119 4.78 17.51 -3.57
CA PRO A 119 6.22 17.26 -3.54
C PRO A 119 6.94 17.58 -4.85
N HIS A 120 6.19 17.92 -5.91
CA HIS A 120 6.71 18.40 -7.19
C HIS A 120 6.46 19.90 -7.40
N GLY A 121 5.80 20.55 -6.44
CA GLY A 121 5.56 21.98 -6.38
C GLY A 121 6.39 22.65 -5.29
N ASN A 122 5.75 23.52 -4.53
CA ASN A 122 6.39 24.38 -3.52
C ASN A 122 6.22 23.84 -2.08
N THR A 123 5.65 22.64 -1.90
CA THR A 123 5.36 22.08 -0.57
C THR A 123 5.90 20.67 -0.43
N HIS A 124 6.08 20.22 0.81
CA HIS A 124 6.44 18.85 1.13
C HIS A 124 5.20 18.04 1.55
N SER A 125 5.28 16.72 1.43
CA SER A 125 4.26 15.78 1.86
C SER A 125 4.89 14.66 2.66
N VAL A 126 4.14 14.11 3.62
CA VAL A 126 4.53 12.91 4.40
C VAL A 126 3.59 11.74 4.14
N CYS A 127 2.68 11.86 3.16
CA CYS A 127 1.66 10.85 2.90
C CYS A 127 2.21 9.59 2.23
N HIS A 128 3.34 9.69 1.53
CA HIS A 128 4.09 8.57 0.97
C HIS A 128 5.51 8.58 1.49
N VAL A 129 6.14 7.40 1.61
CA VAL A 129 7.51 7.29 2.12
C VAL A 129 8.52 8.06 1.27
N ASP A 130 8.40 8.03 -0.07
CA ASP A 130 9.27 8.79 -0.97
C ASP A 130 9.18 10.30 -0.73
N HIS A 131 7.97 10.79 -0.44
CA HIS A 131 7.75 12.20 -0.08
C HIS A 131 8.35 12.53 1.29
N ALA A 132 8.18 11.64 2.26
CA ALA A 132 8.75 11.80 3.60
C ALA A 132 10.30 11.85 3.57
N VAL A 133 10.95 11.00 2.76
CA VAL A 133 12.40 11.02 2.55
C VAL A 133 12.84 12.36 1.95
N LYS A 134 12.16 12.86 0.91
CA LYS A 134 12.44 14.17 0.32
C LYS A 134 12.23 15.31 1.33
N ALA A 135 11.17 15.26 2.14
CA ALA A 135 10.93 16.23 3.21
C ALA A 135 12.05 16.21 4.25
N GLY A 136 12.58 15.02 4.60
CA GLY A 136 13.72 14.87 5.50
C GLY A 136 15.01 15.49 4.97
N GLN A 137 15.27 15.38 3.67
CA GLN A 137 16.40 16.04 3.01
C GLN A 137 16.26 17.56 3.04
N ALA A 138 15.07 18.08 2.74
CA ALA A 138 14.79 19.52 2.81
C ALA A 138 14.90 20.05 4.25
N TRP A 139 14.42 19.29 5.24
CA TRP A 139 14.57 19.61 6.65
C TRP A 139 16.05 19.73 7.08
N GLN A 140 16.91 18.82 6.63
CA GLN A 140 18.34 18.90 6.91
C GLN A 140 18.98 20.16 6.30
N GLY A 141 18.62 20.51 5.07
CA GLY A 141 19.07 21.75 4.43
C GLY A 141 18.62 22.99 5.20
N PHE A 142 17.36 23.05 5.59
CA PHE A 142 16.82 24.13 6.41
C PHE A 142 17.55 24.29 7.76
N CYS A 143 17.88 23.17 8.44
CA CYS A 143 18.62 23.21 9.70
C CYS A 143 20.05 23.76 9.54
N GLN A 144 20.66 23.63 8.35
CA GLN A 144 22.00 24.14 8.07
C GLN A 144 22.01 25.64 7.72
N ASP A 145 20.96 26.09 7.03
CA ASP A 145 20.80 27.48 6.60
C ASP A 145 19.30 27.87 6.69
N PRO A 146 18.84 28.27 7.87
CA PRO A 146 17.42 28.53 8.12
C PRO A 146 16.91 29.87 7.58
N GLY A 147 17.74 30.69 6.95
CA GLY A 147 17.38 32.02 6.41
C GLY A 147 17.56 33.16 7.41
#